data_f43d19b1d7b79933ecf92ac415e7cd9f
#
_entry.id   f43d19b1d7b79933ecf92ac415e7cd9f
#
_cell.length_a   1.000
_cell.length_b   1.000
_cell.length_c   1.000
_cell.angle_alpha   90.00
_cell.angle_beta   90.00
_cell.angle_gamma   90.00
#
_symmetry.space_group_name_H-M   'P 1'
#
loop_
_entity.id
_entity.type
_entity.pdbx_description
1 polymer ?
#
loop_
_entity_poly.entity_id
_entity_poly.type
_entity_poly.pdbx_seq_one_letter_code
_entity_poly.pdbx_strand_id
1 'polypeptide(L)'
;TPKVVKGVSFLLRLTVAADDGSERLVSTARTTETTYRFRQLALGNYRLTVRAVNAWGQQGDPASVSFRIAAPAAPSRIELTPGYFQITATPHLAVYDPTVQFEFWFSETRITDIRQVETTARYLGTALYWIAASINIKPGHDYYFYIRSVNTVGKSAFVEAVGQPSDDASGYLDFFKGEIGKSHLAQELWTQIDNGQLAPDLAEIRTSITDVSNEITQTVNKKLEDQSAA
;
A
#
# COMPACT_ATOMS: atom_id res chain seq x y z
N THR A 1 24.12 21.48 21.67
CA THR A 1 24.91 20.22 21.71
C THR A 1 25.92 20.36 22.83
N PRO A 2 25.90 19.53 23.90
CA PRO A 2 26.93 19.62 24.94
C PRO A 2 28.30 19.28 24.32
N LYS A 3 29.28 20.11 24.58
CA LYS A 3 30.68 19.83 24.21
C LYS A 3 31.15 18.57 24.95
N VAL A 4 31.52 17.53 24.22
CA VAL A 4 32.14 16.35 24.83
C VAL A 4 33.53 16.74 25.32
N VAL A 5 33.72 16.75 26.63
CA VAL A 5 35.01 17.02 27.25
C VAL A 5 35.84 15.72 27.19
N LYS A 6 37.13 15.82 26.84
CA LYS A 6 38.04 14.68 26.75
C LYS A 6 38.04 13.89 28.06
N GLY A 7 37.80 12.57 27.99
CA GLY A 7 37.72 11.70 29.15
C GLY A 7 36.29 11.48 29.71
N VAL A 8 35.25 12.03 29.09
CA VAL A 8 33.86 11.79 29.48
C VAL A 8 33.30 10.63 28.66
N SER A 9 32.62 9.70 29.34
CA SER A 9 31.81 8.65 28.75
C SER A 9 30.36 8.79 29.22
N PHE A 10 29.46 8.10 28.52
CA PHE A 10 28.04 8.09 28.85
C PHE A 10 27.62 6.67 29.22
N LEU A 11 26.96 6.54 30.35
CA LEU A 11 26.35 5.30 30.79
C LEU A 11 24.86 5.34 30.41
N LEU A 12 24.45 4.39 29.58
CA LEU A 12 23.07 4.26 29.12
C LEU A 12 22.40 3.10 29.85
N ARG A 13 21.19 3.33 30.31
CA ARG A 13 20.33 2.30 30.88
C ARG A 13 18.98 2.35 30.22
N LEU A 14 18.61 1.27 29.53
CA LEU A 14 17.32 1.10 28.87
C LEU A 14 16.45 0.16 29.69
N THR A 15 15.28 0.63 30.06
CA THR A 15 14.25 -0.15 30.76
C THR A 15 12.97 -0.20 29.93
N VAL A 16 12.16 -1.21 30.13
CA VAL A 16 10.81 -1.34 29.57
C VAL A 16 9.81 -1.50 30.70
N ALA A 17 8.66 -0.83 30.58
CA ALA A 17 7.57 -1.01 31.52
C ALA A 17 6.99 -2.42 31.38
N ALA A 18 6.84 -3.11 32.49
CA ALA A 18 6.12 -4.36 32.58
C ALA A 18 4.62 -4.11 32.85
N ASP A 19 3.80 -5.15 32.65
CA ASP A 19 2.34 -5.06 32.80
C ASP A 19 1.88 -4.72 34.24
N ASP A 20 2.71 -5.01 35.22
CA ASP A 20 2.49 -4.67 36.64
C ASP A 20 2.91 -3.24 37.00
N GLY A 21 3.37 -2.46 36.03
CA GLY A 21 3.87 -1.10 36.22
C GLY A 21 5.32 -1.01 36.69
N SER A 22 6.01 -2.12 36.93
CA SER A 22 7.44 -2.15 37.23
C SER A 22 8.27 -1.91 35.95
N GLU A 23 9.55 -1.54 36.16
CA GLU A 23 10.49 -1.39 35.05
C GLU A 23 11.47 -2.58 35.01
N ARG A 24 11.53 -3.24 33.87
CA ARG A 24 12.49 -4.31 33.61
C ARG A 24 13.70 -3.78 32.86
N LEU A 25 14.89 -4.10 33.29
CA LEU A 25 16.11 -3.75 32.56
C LEU A 25 16.18 -4.50 31.24
N VAL A 26 16.39 -3.79 30.14
CA VAL A 26 16.57 -4.34 28.81
C VAL A 26 18.03 -4.39 28.42
N SER A 27 18.75 -3.28 28.63
CA SER A 27 20.14 -3.16 28.22
C SER A 27 20.85 -2.06 29.02
N THR A 28 22.14 -2.27 29.20
CA THR A 28 23.08 -1.22 29.67
C THR A 28 24.21 -1.13 28.66
N ALA A 29 24.67 0.09 28.41
CA ALA A 29 25.80 0.33 27.52
C ALA A 29 26.64 1.50 28.04
N ARG A 30 27.91 1.54 27.67
CA ARG A 30 28.81 2.65 27.89
C ARG A 30 29.40 3.08 26.56
N THR A 31 29.38 4.36 26.27
CA THR A 31 29.92 4.91 25.03
C THR A 31 30.61 6.23 25.28
N THR A 32 31.57 6.58 24.44
CA THR A 32 32.18 7.92 24.40
C THR A 32 31.54 8.77 23.30
N GLU A 33 30.70 8.15 22.45
CA GLU A 33 30.03 8.80 21.34
C GLU A 33 28.77 9.52 21.80
N THR A 34 28.34 10.51 21.04
CA THR A 34 27.10 11.24 21.24
C THR A 34 25.88 10.55 20.62
N THR A 35 26.11 9.42 19.95
CA THR A 35 25.09 8.58 19.29
C THR A 35 25.22 7.14 19.74
N TYR A 36 24.09 6.49 20.03
CA TYR A 36 24.04 5.06 20.33
C TYR A 36 22.81 4.44 19.69
N ARG A 37 22.94 3.23 19.16
CA ARG A 37 21.85 2.51 18.49
C ARG A 37 21.53 1.23 19.24
N PHE A 38 20.32 1.16 19.79
CA PHE A 38 19.73 -0.09 20.24
C PHE A 38 19.12 -0.83 19.04
N ARG A 39 19.24 -2.16 19.03
CA ARG A 39 18.72 -3.02 17.96
C ARG A 39 17.72 -3.99 18.54
N GLN A 40 16.77 -4.44 17.69
CA GLN A 40 15.81 -5.51 18.00
C GLN A 40 14.98 -5.26 19.27
N LEU A 41 14.54 -4.02 19.46
CA LEU A 41 13.63 -3.73 20.56
C LEU A 41 12.24 -4.29 20.25
N ALA A 42 11.68 -5.05 21.19
CA ALA A 42 10.29 -5.53 21.12
C ALA A 42 9.31 -4.39 21.33
N LEU A 43 8.01 -4.66 21.09
CA LEU A 43 6.94 -3.74 21.43
C LEU A 43 6.96 -3.42 22.92
N GLY A 44 6.79 -2.17 23.29
CA GLY A 44 6.76 -1.75 24.69
C GLY A 44 6.99 -0.25 24.90
N ASN A 45 6.82 0.16 26.14
CA ASN A 45 7.11 1.49 26.60
C ASN A 45 8.48 1.49 27.27
N TYR A 46 9.41 2.25 26.72
CA TYR A 46 10.79 2.28 27.13
C TYR A 46 11.14 3.59 27.84
N ARG A 47 12.09 3.49 28.77
CA ARG A 47 12.78 4.64 29.34
C ARG A 47 14.28 4.47 29.14
N LEU A 48 14.90 5.43 28.50
CA LEU A 48 16.34 5.56 28.39
C LEU A 48 16.83 6.57 29.42
N THR A 49 17.74 6.15 30.27
CA THR A 49 18.44 7.01 31.23
C THR A 49 19.90 7.09 30.83
N VAL A 50 20.42 8.30 30.75
CA VAL A 50 21.81 8.59 30.40
C VAL A 50 22.47 9.34 31.53
N ARG A 51 23.65 8.89 31.96
CA ARG A 51 24.52 9.57 32.91
C ARG A 51 25.86 9.83 32.27
N ALA A 52 26.37 11.05 32.43
CA ALA A 52 27.75 11.34 32.09
C ALA A 52 28.67 10.77 33.18
N VAL A 53 29.78 10.20 32.79
CA VAL A 53 30.81 9.66 33.71
C VAL A 53 32.13 10.33 33.38
N ASN A 54 32.76 10.96 34.37
CA ASN A 54 34.04 11.63 34.20
C ASN A 54 35.22 10.63 34.20
N ALA A 55 36.41 11.13 33.98
CA ALA A 55 37.65 10.29 33.95
C ALA A 55 37.92 9.56 35.27
N TRP A 56 37.40 10.02 36.37
CA TRP A 56 37.53 9.41 37.74
C TRP A 56 36.39 8.44 38.06
N GLY A 57 35.43 8.22 37.15
CA GLY A 57 34.30 7.34 37.35
C GLY A 57 33.13 7.94 38.11
N GLN A 58 33.16 9.22 38.40
CA GLN A 58 32.02 9.93 39.03
C GLN A 58 30.92 10.13 38.04
N GLN A 59 29.68 9.82 38.45
CA GLN A 59 28.48 9.94 37.61
C GLN A 59 27.77 11.28 37.90
N GLY A 60 27.36 11.95 36.83
CA GLY A 60 26.49 13.12 36.89
C GLY A 60 25.02 12.75 37.08
N ASP A 61 24.19 13.77 37.16
CA ASP A 61 22.74 13.61 37.23
C ASP A 61 22.19 12.88 35.97
N PRO A 62 21.15 12.06 36.15
CA PRO A 62 20.55 11.35 35.02
C PRO A 62 19.69 12.27 34.17
N ALA A 63 19.83 12.16 32.87
CA ALA A 63 18.84 12.60 31.91
C ALA A 63 18.02 11.41 31.43
N SER A 64 16.70 11.55 31.35
CA SER A 64 15.82 10.46 30.93
C SER A 64 14.90 10.89 29.82
N VAL A 65 14.62 9.97 28.90
CA VAL A 65 13.62 10.11 27.85
C VAL A 65 12.78 8.82 27.78
N SER A 66 11.49 8.99 27.66
CA SER A 66 10.55 7.87 27.44
C SER A 66 10.11 7.85 25.98
N PHE A 67 10.03 6.63 25.43
CA PHE A 67 9.53 6.42 24.06
C PHE A 67 8.78 5.09 23.98
N ARG A 68 7.96 4.95 22.97
CA ARG A 68 7.16 3.75 22.74
C ARG A 68 7.54 3.10 21.41
N ILE A 69 7.73 1.78 21.44
CA ILE A 69 7.78 0.93 20.26
C ILE A 69 6.45 0.23 20.15
N ALA A 70 5.67 0.57 19.15
CA ALA A 70 4.33 0.03 18.92
C ALA A 70 4.17 -0.38 17.46
N ALA A 71 3.29 -1.34 17.20
CA ALA A 71 2.83 -1.61 15.86
C ALA A 71 2.25 -0.33 15.24
N PRO A 72 2.37 -0.14 13.92
CA PRO A 72 1.82 1.04 13.26
C PRO A 72 0.30 1.11 13.42
N ALA A 73 -0.24 2.32 13.45
CA ALA A 73 -1.69 2.52 13.46
C ALA A 73 -2.30 2.01 12.15
N ALA A 74 -3.49 1.42 12.22
CA ALA A 74 -4.25 1.05 11.04
C ALA A 74 -4.59 2.29 10.19
N PRO A 75 -4.83 2.14 8.88
CA PRO A 75 -5.33 3.23 8.06
C PRO A 75 -6.59 3.85 8.68
N SER A 76 -6.62 5.16 8.81
CA SER A 76 -7.80 5.88 9.30
C SER A 76 -8.87 6.04 8.23
N ARG A 77 -8.45 6.02 6.96
CA ARG A 77 -9.30 6.15 5.80
C ARG A 77 -8.62 5.48 4.60
N ILE A 78 -9.42 4.83 3.77
CA ILE A 78 -9.00 4.32 2.47
C ILE A 78 -9.84 5.02 1.42
N GLU A 79 -9.18 5.72 0.53
CA GLU A 79 -9.80 6.33 -0.64
C GLU A 79 -9.71 5.35 -1.81
N LEU A 80 -10.87 5.02 -2.40
CA LEU A 80 -10.95 4.23 -3.62
C LEU A 80 -11.33 5.13 -4.77
N THR A 81 -10.43 5.27 -5.74
CA THR A 81 -10.66 6.05 -6.96
C THR A 81 -11.00 5.09 -8.09
N PRO A 82 -12.26 5.15 -8.61
CA PRO A 82 -12.65 4.29 -9.71
C PRO A 82 -11.99 4.74 -11.01
N GLY A 83 -11.52 3.77 -11.79
CA GLY A 83 -11.07 3.92 -13.16
C GLY A 83 -11.70 2.84 -14.03
N TYR A 84 -11.49 2.92 -15.33
CA TYR A 84 -12.02 1.92 -16.25
C TYR A 84 -11.18 0.65 -16.18
N PHE A 85 -11.79 -0.49 -15.82
CA PHE A 85 -11.12 -1.76 -15.49
C PHE A 85 -10.08 -1.66 -14.37
N GLN A 86 -10.21 -0.65 -13.50
CA GLN A 86 -9.28 -0.48 -12.40
C GLN A 86 -9.92 0.24 -11.21
N ILE A 87 -9.33 0.02 -10.05
CA ILE A 87 -9.61 0.76 -8.82
C ILE A 87 -8.26 1.11 -8.19
N THR A 88 -8.05 2.39 -7.91
CA THR A 88 -6.87 2.85 -7.17
C THR A 88 -7.22 2.95 -5.70
N ALA A 89 -6.48 2.25 -4.85
CA ALA A 89 -6.62 2.30 -3.40
C ALA A 89 -5.52 3.16 -2.80
N THR A 90 -5.91 4.20 -2.07
CA THR A 90 -5.00 5.14 -1.42
C THR A 90 -5.33 5.20 0.08
N PRO A 91 -4.58 4.47 0.93
CA PRO A 91 -4.75 4.53 2.38
C PRO A 91 -4.18 5.81 2.96
N HIS A 92 -4.80 6.28 4.03
CA HIS A 92 -4.37 7.45 4.79
C HIS A 92 -4.22 7.11 6.27
N LEU A 93 -3.16 7.60 6.89
CA LEU A 93 -2.98 7.57 8.33
C LEU A 93 -3.54 8.84 8.97
N ALA A 94 -4.07 8.75 10.20
CA ALA A 94 -4.48 9.91 10.98
C ALA A 94 -3.29 10.83 11.31
N VAL A 95 -2.13 10.22 11.55
CA VAL A 95 -0.86 10.92 11.78
C VAL A 95 0.18 10.33 10.83
N TYR A 96 0.86 11.19 10.08
CA TYR A 96 1.89 10.75 9.14
C TYR A 96 3.02 10.00 9.85
N ASP A 97 3.35 8.82 9.33
CA ASP A 97 4.47 7.99 9.79
C ASP A 97 5.29 7.56 8.57
N PRO A 98 6.51 8.10 8.40
CA PRO A 98 7.36 7.79 7.24
C PRO A 98 7.89 6.35 7.23
N THR A 99 7.75 5.60 8.32
CA THR A 99 8.19 4.20 8.41
C THR A 99 7.15 3.23 7.86
N VAL A 100 5.91 3.70 7.65
CA VAL A 100 4.77 2.86 7.28
C VAL A 100 4.67 2.70 5.77
N GLN A 101 4.46 1.47 5.34
CA GLN A 101 3.88 1.08 4.07
C GLN A 101 2.57 0.33 4.32
N PHE A 102 1.84 0.01 3.26
CA PHE A 102 0.56 -0.69 3.36
C PHE A 102 0.62 -2.01 2.61
N GLU A 103 0.09 -3.06 3.22
CA GLU A 103 -0.22 -4.32 2.55
C GLU A 103 -1.62 -4.22 1.94
N PHE A 104 -1.72 -4.58 0.67
CA PHE A 104 -2.97 -4.60 -0.10
C PHE A 104 -3.40 -6.03 -0.37
N TRP A 105 -4.61 -6.35 0.04
CA TRP A 105 -5.29 -7.61 -0.20
C TRP A 105 -6.61 -7.34 -0.90
N PHE A 106 -7.00 -8.22 -1.80
CA PHE A 106 -8.12 -8.03 -2.71
C PHE A 106 -9.03 -9.25 -2.74
N SER A 107 -10.34 -9.03 -2.77
CA SER A 107 -11.34 -10.09 -2.93
C SER A 107 -12.51 -9.59 -3.77
N GLU A 108 -13.06 -10.49 -4.59
CA GLU A 108 -14.31 -10.25 -5.34
C GLU A 108 -15.55 -10.47 -4.46
N THR A 109 -15.39 -11.07 -3.31
CA THR A 109 -16.45 -11.32 -2.34
C THR A 109 -16.07 -10.78 -0.98
N ARG A 110 -17.07 -10.34 -0.20
CA ARG A 110 -16.84 -9.83 1.14
C ARG A 110 -16.34 -10.93 2.08
N ILE A 111 -15.26 -10.64 2.80
CA ILE A 111 -14.73 -11.50 3.85
C ILE A 111 -15.27 -10.99 5.18
N THR A 112 -16.19 -11.76 5.78
CA THR A 112 -16.86 -11.36 7.03
C THR A 112 -15.99 -11.56 8.26
N ASP A 113 -15.12 -12.57 8.26
CA ASP A 113 -14.11 -12.77 9.31
C ASP A 113 -12.77 -12.23 8.86
N ILE A 114 -12.41 -11.07 9.41
CA ILE A 114 -11.18 -10.36 9.05
C ILE A 114 -9.89 -11.19 9.32
N ARG A 115 -9.97 -12.19 10.20
CA ARG A 115 -8.85 -13.11 10.46
C ARG A 115 -8.54 -14.04 9.30
N GLN A 116 -9.49 -14.19 8.38
CA GLN A 116 -9.37 -15.04 7.20
C GLN A 116 -8.88 -14.30 5.95
N VAL A 117 -8.59 -13.01 6.05
CA VAL A 117 -8.12 -12.22 4.91
C VAL A 117 -6.87 -12.83 4.29
N GLU A 118 -5.89 -13.21 5.08
CA GLU A 118 -4.62 -13.77 4.58
C GLU A 118 -4.76 -15.15 3.92
N THR A 119 -5.85 -15.87 4.20
CA THR A 119 -6.11 -17.19 3.60
C THR A 119 -7.10 -17.15 2.45
N THR A 120 -7.98 -16.15 2.40
CA THR A 120 -9.10 -16.07 1.45
C THR A 120 -8.88 -15.00 0.37
N ALA A 121 -8.31 -13.84 0.74
CA ALA A 121 -8.04 -12.76 -0.19
C ALA A 121 -6.73 -12.99 -0.96
N ARG A 122 -6.61 -12.34 -2.10
CA ARG A 122 -5.38 -12.32 -2.89
C ARG A 122 -4.47 -11.19 -2.42
N TYR A 123 -3.25 -11.53 -2.03
CA TYR A 123 -2.22 -10.54 -1.74
C TYR A 123 -1.77 -9.84 -3.03
N LEU A 124 -1.87 -8.51 -3.07
CA LEU A 124 -1.45 -7.71 -4.21
C LEU A 124 0.00 -7.24 -4.09
N GLY A 125 0.39 -6.77 -2.92
CA GLY A 125 1.72 -6.25 -2.65
C GLY A 125 1.74 -5.24 -1.50
N THR A 126 2.91 -4.66 -1.28
CA THR A 126 3.16 -3.66 -0.26
C THR A 126 3.66 -2.39 -0.91
N ALA A 127 2.97 -1.27 -0.69
CA ALA A 127 3.27 0.03 -1.29
C ALA A 127 2.59 1.16 -0.49
N LEU A 128 2.71 2.40 -0.96
CA LEU A 128 1.97 3.54 -0.40
C LEU A 128 0.56 3.68 -0.98
N TYR A 129 0.35 3.19 -2.17
CA TYR A 129 -0.95 3.08 -2.85
C TYR A 129 -0.91 1.88 -3.79
N TRP A 130 -2.08 1.46 -4.30
CA TRP A 130 -2.17 0.35 -5.24
C TRP A 130 -3.17 0.62 -6.33
N ILE A 131 -2.79 0.33 -7.57
CA ILE A 131 -3.69 0.34 -8.72
C ILE A 131 -4.04 -1.12 -9.03
N ALA A 132 -5.23 -1.54 -8.64
CA ALA A 132 -5.77 -2.84 -9.04
C ALA A 132 -6.38 -2.71 -10.43
N ALA A 133 -5.70 -3.23 -11.45
CA ALA A 133 -6.13 -3.18 -12.84
C ALA A 133 -6.22 -4.59 -13.41
N SER A 134 -7.36 -4.91 -14.02
CA SER A 134 -7.61 -6.20 -14.68
C SER A 134 -8.86 -6.11 -15.54
N ILE A 135 -8.88 -6.83 -16.67
CA ILE A 135 -10.10 -7.01 -17.48
C ILE A 135 -11.24 -7.68 -16.71
N ASN A 136 -10.93 -8.33 -15.59
CA ASN A 136 -11.92 -8.97 -14.72
C ASN A 136 -12.54 -8.00 -13.70
N ILE A 137 -12.00 -6.79 -13.55
CA ILE A 137 -12.59 -5.73 -12.72
C ILE A 137 -13.66 -5.03 -13.56
N LYS A 138 -14.92 -5.41 -13.34
CA LYS A 138 -16.06 -5.01 -14.18
C LYS A 138 -16.94 -3.98 -13.49
N PRO A 139 -17.48 -3.00 -14.23
CA PRO A 139 -18.49 -2.08 -13.72
C PRO A 139 -19.71 -2.83 -13.15
N GLY A 140 -20.34 -2.23 -12.13
CA GLY A 140 -21.55 -2.79 -11.51
C GLY A 140 -21.31 -3.94 -10.53
N HIS A 141 -20.06 -4.23 -10.21
CA HIS A 141 -19.67 -5.24 -9.23
C HIS A 141 -18.86 -4.62 -8.10
N ASP A 142 -19.14 -5.00 -6.86
CA ASP A 142 -18.38 -4.57 -5.70
C ASP A 142 -17.09 -5.38 -5.56
N TYR A 143 -16.00 -4.66 -5.29
CA TYR A 143 -14.70 -5.24 -4.99
C TYR A 143 -14.24 -4.80 -3.61
N TYR A 144 -13.57 -5.71 -2.90
CA TYR A 144 -13.21 -5.56 -1.50
C TYR A 144 -11.70 -5.50 -1.35
N PHE A 145 -11.25 -4.43 -0.72
CA PHE A 145 -9.86 -4.23 -0.35
C PHE A 145 -9.72 -4.37 1.15
N TYR A 146 -8.73 -5.13 1.56
CA TYR A 146 -8.32 -5.27 2.96
C TYR A 146 -6.90 -4.76 3.05
N ILE A 147 -6.71 -3.68 3.79
CA ILE A 147 -5.46 -2.95 3.81
C ILE A 147 -5.02 -2.76 5.26
N ARG A 148 -3.76 -2.99 5.52
CA ARG A 148 -3.16 -2.74 6.83
C ARG A 148 -1.83 -2.04 6.69
N SER A 149 -1.46 -1.29 7.72
CA SER A 149 -0.17 -0.64 7.86
C SER A 149 0.88 -1.65 8.29
N VAL A 150 2.07 -1.55 7.72
CA VAL A 150 3.21 -2.39 8.06
C VAL A 150 4.49 -1.57 8.15
N ASN A 151 5.35 -1.92 9.09
CA ASN A 151 6.72 -1.45 9.20
C ASN A 151 7.61 -2.55 9.79
N THR A 152 8.86 -2.23 10.11
CA THR A 152 9.80 -3.20 10.70
C THR A 152 9.41 -3.66 12.11
N VAL A 153 8.53 -2.94 12.80
CA VAL A 153 8.07 -3.25 14.16
C VAL A 153 6.91 -4.24 14.12
N GLY A 154 6.00 -4.13 13.15
CA GLY A 154 4.85 -5.01 13.06
C GLY A 154 3.81 -4.55 12.05
N LYS A 155 2.61 -5.12 12.17
CA LYS A 155 1.46 -4.92 11.29
C LYS A 155 0.25 -4.47 12.11
N SER A 156 -0.55 -3.58 11.53
CA SER A 156 -1.83 -3.17 12.12
C SER A 156 -2.93 -4.19 11.86
N ALA A 157 -4.12 -3.95 12.41
CA ALA A 157 -5.34 -4.60 11.95
C ALA A 157 -5.67 -4.20 10.50
N PHE A 158 -6.40 -5.07 9.80
CA PHE A 158 -6.94 -4.76 8.47
C PHE A 158 -8.09 -3.77 8.55
N VAL A 159 -8.20 -2.93 7.54
CA VAL A 159 -9.35 -2.06 7.27
C VAL A 159 -9.94 -2.45 5.93
N GLU A 160 -11.27 -2.68 5.89
CA GLU A 160 -12.01 -2.98 4.67
C GLU A 160 -12.36 -1.68 3.94
N ALA A 161 -12.23 -1.70 2.62
CA ALA A 161 -12.81 -0.70 1.73
C ALA A 161 -13.52 -1.41 0.58
N VAL A 162 -14.69 -0.90 0.20
CA VAL A 162 -15.53 -1.46 -0.85
C VAL A 162 -15.69 -0.42 -1.95
N GLY A 163 -15.50 -0.81 -3.20
CA GLY A 163 -15.68 0.07 -4.33
C GLY A 163 -15.94 -0.67 -5.62
N GLN A 164 -16.33 0.12 -6.61
CA GLN A 164 -16.56 -0.34 -7.97
C GLN A 164 -15.64 0.42 -8.93
N PRO A 165 -15.24 -0.19 -10.07
CA PRO A 165 -14.57 0.55 -11.13
C PRO A 165 -15.54 1.55 -11.78
N SER A 166 -15.01 2.50 -12.53
CA SER A 166 -15.80 3.41 -13.34
C SER A 166 -16.42 2.68 -14.52
N ASP A 167 -17.66 3.06 -14.87
CA ASP A 167 -18.31 2.72 -16.12
C ASP A 167 -18.06 3.76 -17.22
N ASP A 168 -17.39 4.86 -16.89
CA ASP A 168 -16.99 5.91 -17.84
C ASP A 168 -15.79 5.46 -18.68
N ALA A 169 -16.06 5.10 -19.91
CA ALA A 169 -15.07 4.68 -20.89
C ALA A 169 -14.33 5.84 -21.58
N SER A 170 -14.64 7.09 -21.28
CA SER A 170 -14.10 8.27 -22.00
C SER A 170 -12.56 8.33 -21.91
N GLY A 171 -11.97 8.13 -20.72
CA GLY A 171 -10.52 8.11 -20.55
C GLY A 171 -9.85 6.95 -21.30
N TYR A 172 -10.51 5.80 -21.39
CA TYR A 172 -10.04 4.65 -22.16
C TYR A 172 -10.12 4.91 -23.67
N LEU A 173 -11.19 5.54 -24.12
CA LEU A 173 -11.34 5.98 -25.50
C LEU A 173 -10.31 7.04 -25.87
N ASP A 174 -9.98 7.97 -24.98
CA ASP A 174 -8.94 8.97 -25.18
C ASP A 174 -7.53 8.34 -25.22
N PHE A 175 -7.27 7.33 -24.41
CA PHE A 175 -6.04 6.52 -24.50
C PHE A 175 -5.97 5.78 -25.85
N PHE A 176 -7.04 5.10 -26.25
CA PHE A 176 -7.12 4.47 -27.56
C PHE A 176 -6.98 5.47 -28.72
N LYS A 177 -7.53 6.68 -28.56
CA LYS A 177 -7.31 7.75 -29.52
C LYS A 177 -5.84 8.06 -29.75
N GLY A 178 -5.06 8.12 -28.66
CA GLY A 178 -3.62 8.40 -28.73
C GLY A 178 -2.80 7.26 -29.36
N GLU A 179 -3.16 6.02 -29.07
CA GLU A 179 -2.37 4.82 -29.46
C GLU A 179 -2.84 4.21 -30.79
N ILE A 180 -4.14 4.23 -31.09
CA ILE A 180 -4.71 3.69 -32.32
C ILE A 180 -4.70 4.71 -33.46
N GLY A 181 -4.54 6.02 -33.16
CA GLY A 181 -4.44 7.09 -34.18
C GLY A 181 -3.32 6.95 -35.19
N LYS A 182 -2.53 5.87 -35.08
CA LYS A 182 -1.44 5.51 -36.02
C LYS A 182 -1.80 4.35 -36.96
N SER A 183 -2.96 3.72 -36.81
CA SER A 183 -3.39 2.62 -37.69
C SER A 183 -4.48 3.04 -38.67
N HIS A 184 -4.46 2.50 -39.90
CA HIS A 184 -5.47 2.80 -40.95
C HIS A 184 -6.91 2.51 -40.50
N LEU A 185 -7.14 1.50 -39.65
CA LEU A 185 -8.45 1.13 -39.14
C LEU A 185 -9.03 2.21 -38.21
N ALA A 186 -8.17 2.89 -37.47
CA ALA A 186 -8.57 3.97 -36.58
C ALA A 186 -8.97 5.22 -37.35
N GLN A 187 -8.32 5.52 -38.48
CA GLN A 187 -8.67 6.68 -39.30
C GLN A 187 -10.05 6.55 -39.93
N GLU A 188 -10.44 5.37 -40.38
CA GLU A 188 -11.77 5.10 -40.88
C GLU A 188 -12.86 5.24 -39.81
N LEU A 189 -12.59 4.66 -38.63
CA LEU A 189 -13.50 4.77 -37.49
C LEU A 189 -13.64 6.23 -37.01
N TRP A 190 -12.55 7.00 -37.02
CA TRP A 190 -12.54 8.42 -36.68
C TRP A 190 -13.33 9.26 -37.68
N THR A 191 -13.16 8.99 -38.96
CA THR A 191 -13.88 9.69 -40.01
C THR A 191 -15.39 9.47 -39.88
N GLN A 192 -15.83 8.31 -39.45
CA GLN A 192 -17.24 8.00 -39.19
C GLN A 192 -17.76 8.68 -37.92
N ILE A 193 -16.94 8.81 -36.88
CA ILE A 193 -17.29 9.51 -35.65
C ILE A 193 -17.37 11.06 -35.90
N ASP A 194 -16.37 11.65 -36.56
CA ASP A 194 -16.29 13.08 -36.83
C ASP A 194 -17.36 13.55 -37.80
N ASN A 195 -17.84 12.70 -38.71
CA ASN A 195 -18.94 13.02 -39.65
C ASN A 195 -20.33 12.93 -39.00
N GLY A 196 -20.43 12.69 -37.69
CA GLY A 196 -21.71 12.62 -36.97
C GLY A 196 -22.63 11.48 -37.41
N GLN A 197 -22.07 10.48 -38.12
CA GLN A 197 -22.83 9.31 -38.59
C GLN A 197 -23.01 8.26 -37.48
N LEU A 198 -22.30 8.42 -36.37
CA LEU A 198 -22.52 7.67 -35.13
C LEU A 198 -22.90 8.71 -34.06
N ALA A 199 -24.22 9.01 -33.94
CA ALA A 199 -24.71 9.56 -32.69
C ALA A 199 -24.36 8.48 -31.59
N PRO A 200 -23.48 8.78 -30.64
CA PRO A 200 -23.03 7.76 -29.72
C PRO A 200 -24.12 7.48 -28.69
N ASP A 201 -25.00 6.58 -29.02
CA ASP A 201 -25.58 5.80 -27.91
C ASP A 201 -24.50 4.91 -27.40
N LEU A 202 -24.07 5.12 -26.13
CA LEU A 202 -23.06 4.31 -25.45
C LEU A 202 -23.35 2.81 -25.53
N ALA A 203 -24.62 2.44 -25.72
CA ALA A 203 -25.07 1.07 -25.96
C ALA A 203 -24.60 0.51 -27.32
N GLU A 204 -24.63 1.31 -28.39
CA GLU A 204 -24.18 0.90 -29.73
C GLU A 204 -22.67 0.76 -29.80
N ILE A 205 -21.92 1.66 -29.13
CA ILE A 205 -20.47 1.55 -29.01
C ILE A 205 -20.08 0.31 -28.22
N ARG A 206 -20.80 -0.03 -27.15
CA ARG A 206 -20.60 -1.29 -26.40
C ARG A 206 -20.84 -2.50 -27.27
N THR A 207 -21.89 -2.50 -28.07
CA THR A 207 -22.19 -3.62 -29.00
C THR A 207 -21.07 -3.76 -30.01
N SER A 208 -20.64 -2.69 -30.64
CA SER A 208 -19.55 -2.71 -31.62
C SER A 208 -18.21 -3.16 -31.05
N ILE A 209 -17.86 -2.74 -29.85
CA ILE A 209 -16.63 -3.20 -29.14
C ILE A 209 -16.76 -4.69 -28.77
N THR A 210 -17.95 -5.13 -28.37
CA THR A 210 -18.19 -6.56 -28.06
C THR A 210 -18.09 -7.40 -29.31
N ASP A 211 -18.61 -6.97 -30.43
CA ASP A 211 -18.58 -7.68 -31.71
C ASP A 211 -17.14 -7.79 -32.24
N VAL A 212 -16.37 -6.68 -32.22
CA VAL A 212 -14.93 -6.71 -32.59
C VAL A 212 -14.13 -7.59 -31.66
N SER A 213 -14.41 -7.58 -30.36
CA SER A 213 -13.75 -8.45 -29.38
C SER A 213 -14.07 -9.93 -29.65
N ASN A 214 -15.31 -10.24 -30.02
CA ASN A 214 -15.74 -11.58 -30.39
C ASN A 214 -15.09 -12.06 -31.69
N GLU A 215 -15.01 -11.21 -32.71
CA GLU A 215 -14.32 -11.53 -33.97
C GLU A 215 -12.82 -11.76 -33.77
N ILE A 216 -12.15 -10.95 -32.96
CA ILE A 216 -10.73 -11.16 -32.59
C ILE A 216 -10.58 -12.48 -31.85
N THR A 217 -11.44 -12.78 -30.90
CA THR A 217 -11.40 -14.05 -30.13
C THR A 217 -11.62 -15.26 -31.04
N GLN A 218 -12.58 -15.21 -31.96
CA GLN A 218 -12.82 -16.26 -32.93
C GLN A 218 -11.64 -16.46 -33.90
N THR A 219 -11.04 -15.33 -34.35
CA THR A 219 -9.86 -15.41 -35.24
C THR A 219 -8.64 -15.98 -34.53
N VAL A 220 -8.41 -15.61 -33.27
CA VAL A 220 -7.32 -16.17 -32.48
C VAL A 220 -7.53 -17.64 -32.19
N ASN A 221 -8.74 -18.04 -31.80
CA ASN A 221 -9.05 -19.47 -31.57
C ASN A 221 -8.88 -20.31 -32.81
N LYS A 222 -9.35 -19.82 -33.95
CA LYS A 222 -9.18 -20.51 -35.23
C LYS A 222 -7.71 -20.70 -35.63
N LYS A 223 -6.88 -19.65 -35.42
CA LYS A 223 -5.43 -19.74 -35.65
C LYS A 223 -4.74 -20.70 -34.69
N LEU A 224 -5.20 -20.79 -33.44
CA LEU A 224 -4.68 -21.74 -32.44
C LEU A 224 -5.07 -23.19 -32.80
N GLU A 225 -6.30 -23.42 -33.28
CA GLU A 225 -6.75 -24.73 -33.78
C GLU A 225 -5.97 -25.17 -35.02
N ASP A 226 -5.75 -24.26 -35.98
CA ASP A 226 -4.96 -24.53 -37.19
C ASP A 226 -3.49 -24.85 -36.86
N GLN A 227 -2.90 -24.23 -35.80
CA GLN A 227 -1.54 -24.55 -35.37
C GLN A 227 -1.44 -25.84 -34.55
N SER A 228 -2.52 -26.28 -33.90
CA SER A 228 -2.54 -27.54 -33.16
C SER A 228 -2.82 -28.77 -34.05
N ALA A 229 -3.27 -28.55 -35.28
CA ALA A 229 -3.59 -29.58 -36.27
C ALA A 229 -2.46 -29.84 -37.30
N ALA A 230 -1.35 -29.06 -37.20
CA ALA A 230 -0.15 -29.21 -38.04
C ALA A 230 1.00 -29.87 -37.25
#